data_c836ea923227d3a28db0e9aa5fc7d278
#
_entry.id   c836ea923227d3a28db0e9aa5fc7d278
#
_cell.length_a   1.000
_cell.length_b   1.000
_cell.length_c   1.000
_cell.angle_alpha   90.00
_cell.angle_beta   90.00
_cell.angle_gamma   90.00
#
_symmetry.space_group_name_H-M   'P 1'
#
loop_
_entity.id
_entity.type
_entity.pdbx_description
1 polymer ?
#
loop_
_entity_poly.entity_id
_entity_poly.type
_entity_poly.pdbx_seq_one_letter_code
_entity_poly.pdbx_strand_id
1 'polypeptide(L)'
;MTSFRSIAECRGFVVKIPFNCWFSFFNSPYPAHKSSTALDVYYPEGEGLMPLDEGLILEVEKFECPVKRFDASNFDYLILIRCSEDVVLKILHVKPSVKPGEKVFLGDPLGRIIISGFLSPWSDIHMHLEFRDIRDPYRALGAFKLDISKTIDMLPKPENISNIFIVDEVFDYYVLLKPLDY
;
A
#
# COMPACT_ATOMS: atom_id res chain seq x y z
N MET A 1 -1.92 10.18 -21.00
CA MET A 1 -2.85 9.89 -19.88
C MET A 1 -2.31 8.68 -19.15
N THR A 2 -2.17 8.74 -17.86
CA THR A 2 -1.77 7.58 -17.04
C THR A 2 -2.89 6.56 -17.07
N SER A 3 -2.59 5.33 -17.50
CA SER A 3 -3.55 4.23 -17.46
C SER A 3 -3.49 3.52 -16.11
N PHE A 4 -4.65 3.11 -15.57
CA PHE A 4 -4.79 2.47 -14.28
C PHE A 4 -5.29 1.03 -14.43
N ARG A 5 -4.90 0.15 -13.49
CA ARG A 5 -5.41 -1.21 -13.35
C ARG A 5 -6.03 -1.42 -11.99
N SER A 6 -7.11 -2.20 -11.92
CA SER A 6 -7.74 -2.61 -10.66
C SER A 6 -6.96 -3.77 -10.06
N ILE A 7 -6.66 -3.71 -8.76
CA ILE A 7 -5.85 -4.73 -8.06
C ILE A 7 -6.53 -5.34 -6.84
N ALA A 8 -7.50 -4.67 -6.24
CA ALA A 8 -8.24 -5.15 -5.09
C ALA A 8 -9.61 -4.48 -5.00
N GLU A 9 -10.51 -5.06 -4.23
CA GLU A 9 -11.80 -4.47 -3.91
C GLU A 9 -12.09 -4.60 -2.41
N CYS A 10 -12.74 -3.60 -1.83
CA CYS A 10 -13.21 -3.64 -0.46
C CYS A 10 -14.53 -2.87 -0.33
N ARG A 11 -15.60 -3.53 0.11
CA ARG A 11 -16.92 -2.92 0.34
C ARG A 11 -17.44 -2.08 -0.84
N GLY A 12 -17.17 -2.52 -2.08
CA GLY A 12 -17.55 -1.83 -3.31
C GLY A 12 -16.57 -0.77 -3.79
N PHE A 13 -15.50 -0.49 -3.04
CA PHE A 13 -14.42 0.40 -3.47
C PHE A 13 -13.34 -0.38 -4.20
N VAL A 14 -13.06 -0.01 -5.45
CA VAL A 14 -12.04 -0.65 -6.28
C VAL A 14 -10.74 0.12 -6.20
N VAL A 15 -9.70 -0.53 -5.69
CA VAL A 15 -8.35 0.03 -5.66
C VAL A 15 -7.72 -0.06 -7.04
N LYS A 16 -7.32 1.09 -7.58
CA LYS A 16 -6.71 1.24 -8.89
C LYS A 16 -5.33 1.88 -8.76
N ILE A 17 -4.34 1.32 -9.46
CA ILE A 17 -2.97 1.87 -9.49
C ILE A 17 -2.49 2.04 -10.94
N PRO A 18 -1.52 2.94 -11.19
CA PRO A 18 -0.88 3.03 -12.50
C PRO A 18 -0.23 1.70 -12.91
N PHE A 19 -0.18 1.41 -14.21
CA PHE A 19 0.41 0.16 -14.71
C PHE A 19 1.91 0.01 -14.40
N ASN A 20 2.64 1.11 -14.27
CA ASN A 20 4.06 1.13 -13.92
C ASN A 20 4.35 1.01 -12.42
N CYS A 21 3.32 0.84 -11.59
CA CYS A 21 3.49 0.64 -10.14
C CYS A 21 3.49 -0.85 -9.79
N TRP A 22 4.27 -1.18 -8.75
CA TRP A 22 4.28 -2.50 -8.11
C TRP A 22 3.33 -2.51 -6.92
N PHE A 23 2.93 -3.68 -6.48
CA PHE A 23 2.09 -3.83 -5.28
C PHE A 23 2.33 -5.18 -4.61
N SER A 24 1.99 -5.24 -3.32
CA SER A 24 2.14 -6.45 -2.52
C SER A 24 1.04 -6.54 -1.46
N PHE A 25 0.51 -7.75 -1.25
CA PHE A 25 -0.49 -8.02 -0.21
C PHE A 25 0.12 -8.70 1.03
N PHE A 26 1.15 -9.52 0.84
CA PHE A 26 1.66 -10.46 1.86
C PHE A 26 3.15 -10.29 2.18
N ASN A 27 3.74 -9.17 1.87
CA ASN A 27 5.17 -8.89 1.97
C ASN A 27 5.69 -8.72 3.40
N SER A 28 4.82 -8.72 4.40
CA SER A 28 5.17 -8.35 5.77
C SER A 28 4.56 -9.30 6.79
N PRO A 29 5.26 -9.59 7.93
CA PRO A 29 4.73 -10.39 9.02
C PRO A 29 3.66 -9.65 9.86
N TYR A 30 3.37 -8.39 9.57
CA TYR A 30 2.36 -7.63 10.29
C TYR A 30 0.96 -8.22 10.10
N PRO A 31 0.10 -8.18 11.14
CA PRO A 31 -1.22 -8.79 11.12
C PRO A 31 -2.10 -8.35 9.95
N ALA A 32 -2.04 -7.09 9.57
CA ALA A 32 -2.82 -6.54 8.46
C ALA A 32 -2.49 -7.22 7.12
N HIS A 33 -1.20 -7.45 6.82
CA HIS A 33 -0.78 -8.17 5.63
C HIS A 33 -1.12 -9.66 5.68
N LYS A 34 -0.90 -10.33 6.84
CA LYS A 34 -1.24 -11.74 7.03
C LYS A 34 -2.73 -12.04 6.84
N SER A 35 -3.59 -11.09 7.17
CA SER A 35 -5.05 -11.26 7.09
C SER A 35 -5.66 -10.72 5.80
N SER A 36 -4.86 -10.32 4.81
CA SER A 36 -5.32 -9.69 3.56
C SER A 36 -6.16 -8.43 3.81
N THR A 37 -5.79 -7.62 4.78
CA THR A 37 -6.48 -6.38 5.13
C THR A 37 -5.65 -5.14 4.83
N ALA A 38 -4.43 -5.33 4.31
CA ALA A 38 -3.52 -4.28 3.90
C ALA A 38 -2.93 -4.54 2.51
N LEU A 39 -2.50 -3.47 1.89
CA LEU A 39 -1.90 -3.42 0.58
C LEU A 39 -0.78 -2.39 0.59
N ASP A 40 0.39 -2.76 0.07
CA ASP A 40 1.49 -1.83 -0.19
C ASP A 40 1.62 -1.55 -1.68
N VAL A 41 1.77 -0.28 -2.04
CA VAL A 41 1.95 0.16 -3.43
C VAL A 41 3.27 0.90 -3.56
N TYR A 42 4.08 0.47 -4.53
CA TYR A 42 5.40 1.01 -4.83
C TYR A 42 5.32 1.89 -6.07
N TYR A 43 5.55 3.18 -5.89
CA TYR A 43 5.49 4.18 -6.96
C TYR A 43 6.91 4.54 -7.40
N PRO A 44 7.32 4.29 -8.65
CA PRO A 44 8.68 4.58 -9.13
C PRO A 44 9.09 6.04 -8.94
N GLU A 45 8.12 6.96 -9.09
CA GLU A 45 8.36 8.40 -8.95
C GLU A 45 8.41 8.86 -7.48
N GLY A 46 8.15 7.96 -6.51
CA GLY A 46 8.14 8.26 -5.09
C GLY A 46 6.99 9.18 -4.64
N GLU A 47 5.95 9.32 -5.45
CA GLU A 47 4.74 10.09 -5.14
C GLU A 47 3.54 9.16 -4.99
N GLY A 48 2.90 9.18 -3.82
CA GLY A 48 1.68 8.44 -3.56
C GLY A 48 0.48 9.11 -4.22
N LEU A 49 -0.31 8.31 -4.96
CA LEU A 49 -1.48 8.81 -5.69
C LEU A 49 -2.77 8.28 -5.06
N MET A 50 -3.87 9.04 -5.22
CA MET A 50 -5.21 8.60 -4.82
C MET A 50 -5.61 7.34 -5.61
N PRO A 51 -5.89 6.20 -4.93
CA PRO A 51 -6.13 4.93 -5.60
C PRO A 51 -7.61 4.62 -5.84
N LEU A 52 -8.53 5.51 -5.44
CA LEU A 52 -9.98 5.36 -5.59
C LEU A 52 -10.53 6.44 -6.51
N ASP A 53 -11.73 6.23 -7.06
CA ASP A 53 -12.35 7.18 -7.99
C ASP A 53 -12.53 8.57 -7.38
N GLU A 54 -12.93 8.64 -6.10
CA GLU A 54 -13.02 9.89 -5.34
C GLU A 54 -12.92 9.64 -3.82
N GLY A 55 -12.61 10.69 -3.07
CA GLY A 55 -12.62 10.70 -1.63
C GLY A 55 -12.55 12.11 -1.05
N LEU A 56 -12.79 12.23 0.26
CA LEU A 56 -12.65 13.46 1.00
C LEU A 56 -11.59 13.30 2.09
N ILE A 57 -10.56 14.11 2.08
CA ILE A 57 -9.55 14.11 3.13
C ILE A 57 -10.20 14.53 4.46
N LEU A 58 -10.21 13.61 5.43
CA LEU A 58 -10.73 13.87 6.78
C LEU A 58 -9.66 14.40 7.69
N GLU A 59 -8.49 13.77 7.64
CA GLU A 59 -7.42 14.02 8.60
C GLU A 59 -6.06 13.79 7.95
N VAL A 60 -5.11 14.56 8.41
CA VAL A 60 -3.69 14.44 8.11
C VAL A 60 -2.93 14.60 9.42
N GLU A 61 -2.20 13.56 9.83
CA GLU A 61 -1.45 13.57 11.08
C GLU A 61 0.02 13.22 10.83
N LYS A 62 0.91 13.92 11.54
CA LYS A 62 2.34 13.54 11.67
C LYS A 62 2.55 13.00 13.07
N PHE A 63 3.12 11.83 13.21
CA PHE A 63 3.36 11.18 14.51
C PHE A 63 4.74 10.54 14.58
N GLU A 64 5.24 10.36 15.81
CA GLU A 64 6.51 9.68 16.04
C GLU A 64 6.38 8.17 15.85
N CYS A 65 7.42 7.55 15.31
CA CYS A 65 7.47 6.11 15.11
C CYS A 65 8.85 5.53 15.48
N PRO A 66 8.91 4.23 15.84
CA PRO A 66 10.18 3.54 16.05
C PRO A 66 11.03 3.56 14.78
N VAL A 67 12.36 3.63 14.95
CA VAL A 67 13.31 3.58 13.82
C VAL A 67 13.91 2.19 13.74
N LYS A 68 13.65 1.46 12.65
CA LYS A 68 14.14 0.10 12.41
C LYS A 68 15.35 0.02 11.48
N ARG A 69 15.65 1.13 10.79
CA ARG A 69 16.76 1.23 9.84
C ARG A 69 17.40 2.62 9.93
N PHE A 70 18.70 2.68 9.67
CA PHE A 70 19.50 3.90 9.91
C PHE A 70 19.13 5.10 9.04
N ASP A 71 18.56 4.87 7.85
CA ASP A 71 18.14 5.89 6.88
C ASP A 71 16.67 6.31 7.01
N ALA A 72 15.96 5.75 7.99
CA ALA A 72 14.54 6.01 8.17
C ALA A 72 14.28 7.26 9.02
N SER A 73 13.16 7.90 8.74
CA SER A 73 12.59 8.96 9.55
C SER A 73 12.08 8.41 10.88
N ASN A 74 12.25 9.16 11.97
CA ASN A 74 11.59 8.88 13.26
C ASN A 74 10.13 9.39 13.31
N PHE A 75 9.62 9.85 12.18
CA PHE A 75 8.23 10.27 12.00
C PHE A 75 7.59 9.50 10.86
N ASP A 76 6.29 9.30 10.99
CA ASP A 76 5.43 8.84 9.92
C ASP A 76 4.24 9.78 9.75
N TYR A 77 3.44 9.55 8.73
CA TYR A 77 2.24 10.32 8.42
C TYR A 77 1.06 9.39 8.22
N LEU A 78 -0.09 9.85 8.67
CA LEU A 78 -1.40 9.28 8.44
C LEU A 78 -2.21 10.22 7.58
N ILE A 79 -2.87 9.69 6.54
CA ILE A 79 -3.92 10.37 5.80
C ILE A 79 -5.18 9.50 5.92
N LEU A 80 -6.27 10.08 6.42
CA LEU A 80 -7.58 9.44 6.41
C LEU A 80 -8.45 10.05 5.33
N ILE A 81 -8.95 9.21 4.43
CA ILE A 81 -9.79 9.61 3.30
C ILE A 81 -11.15 8.96 3.47
N ARG A 82 -12.21 9.76 3.59
CA ARG A 82 -13.58 9.26 3.65
C ARG A 82 -14.01 8.75 2.28
N CYS A 83 -14.43 7.47 2.24
CA CYS A 83 -14.97 6.80 1.06
C CYS A 83 -16.51 6.77 1.08
N SER A 84 -17.10 6.55 2.28
CA SER A 84 -18.55 6.58 2.53
C SER A 84 -18.85 7.09 3.94
N GLU A 85 -20.09 6.94 4.41
CA GLU A 85 -20.49 7.33 5.77
C GLU A 85 -19.78 6.51 6.86
N ASP A 86 -19.44 5.26 6.57
CA ASP A 86 -18.89 4.29 7.52
C ASP A 86 -17.49 3.76 7.16
N VAL A 87 -16.97 4.10 5.98
CA VAL A 87 -15.68 3.58 5.48
C VAL A 87 -14.69 4.71 5.22
N VAL A 88 -13.48 4.54 5.74
CA VAL A 88 -12.31 5.37 5.42
C VAL A 88 -11.20 4.52 4.81
N LEU A 89 -10.45 5.12 3.89
CA LEU A 89 -9.16 4.63 3.45
C LEU A 89 -8.08 5.28 4.33
N LYS A 90 -7.31 4.44 5.01
CA LYS A 90 -6.15 4.83 5.81
C LYS A 90 -4.90 4.67 4.96
N ILE A 91 -4.09 5.72 4.87
CA ILE A 91 -2.82 5.72 4.16
C ILE A 91 -1.70 6.06 5.14
N LEU A 92 -0.58 5.31 5.05
CA LEU A 92 0.63 5.57 5.82
C LEU A 92 1.84 5.73 4.89
N HIS A 93 2.93 6.25 5.45
CA HIS A 93 4.25 6.43 4.82
C HIS A 93 4.28 7.47 3.70
N VAL A 94 3.27 8.35 3.64
CA VAL A 94 3.19 9.45 2.67
C VAL A 94 3.21 10.79 3.41
N LYS A 95 4.26 11.60 3.20
CA LYS A 95 4.29 13.00 3.63
C LYS A 95 3.29 13.79 2.79
N PRO A 96 2.17 14.23 3.38
CA PRO A 96 1.05 14.74 2.60
C PRO A 96 1.30 16.08 1.94
N SER A 97 0.74 16.25 0.74
CA SER A 97 0.55 17.55 0.07
C SER A 97 -0.90 18.02 0.11
N VAL A 98 -1.80 17.17 0.60
CA VAL A 98 -3.25 17.42 0.74
C VAL A 98 -3.59 17.91 2.15
N LYS A 99 -4.80 18.49 2.32
CA LYS A 99 -5.30 19.03 3.58
C LYS A 99 -6.72 18.52 3.89
N PRO A 100 -7.10 18.45 5.18
CA PRO A 100 -8.47 18.14 5.57
C PRO A 100 -9.49 19.07 4.87
N GLY A 101 -10.58 18.45 4.37
CA GLY A 101 -11.63 19.12 3.61
C GLY A 101 -11.41 19.14 2.09
N GLU A 102 -10.26 18.73 1.59
CA GLU A 102 -10.01 18.61 0.14
C GLU A 102 -10.69 17.37 -0.43
N LYS A 103 -11.31 17.50 -1.60
CA LYS A 103 -11.73 16.35 -2.43
C LYS A 103 -10.57 15.95 -3.30
N VAL A 104 -10.36 14.63 -3.41
CA VAL A 104 -9.32 14.01 -4.24
C VAL A 104 -9.93 12.96 -5.14
N PHE A 105 -9.38 12.82 -6.34
CA PHE A 105 -9.84 11.92 -7.38
C PHE A 105 -8.72 10.96 -7.81
N LEU A 106 -9.10 9.89 -8.49
CA LEU A 106 -8.17 8.87 -8.97
C LEU A 106 -6.96 9.49 -9.68
N GLY A 107 -5.77 9.20 -9.16
CA GLY A 107 -4.50 9.67 -9.70
C GLY A 107 -4.06 11.04 -9.18
N ASP A 108 -4.86 11.74 -8.36
CA ASP A 108 -4.42 12.97 -7.73
C ASP A 108 -3.26 12.69 -6.77
N PRO A 109 -2.22 13.56 -6.71
CA PRO A 109 -1.11 13.39 -5.80
C PRO A 109 -1.56 13.59 -4.34
N LEU A 110 -1.28 12.59 -3.49
CA LEU A 110 -1.50 12.67 -2.05
C LEU A 110 -0.28 13.21 -1.32
N GLY A 111 0.90 13.02 -1.90
CA GLY A 111 2.16 13.48 -1.35
C GLY A 111 3.34 12.56 -1.62
N ARG A 112 4.49 12.87 -1.04
CA ARG A 112 5.74 12.15 -1.25
C ARG A 112 5.87 10.98 -0.29
N ILE A 113 6.19 9.80 -0.82
CA ILE A 113 6.49 8.61 -0.01
C ILE A 113 7.81 8.84 0.74
N ILE A 114 7.86 8.39 1.98
CA ILE A 114 9.03 8.54 2.86
C ILE A 114 9.55 7.16 3.31
N ILE A 115 10.81 7.11 3.70
CA ILE A 115 11.35 5.97 4.43
C ILE A 115 10.91 6.12 5.89
N SER A 116 9.76 5.54 6.21
CA SER A 116 9.21 5.53 7.56
C SER A 116 10.03 4.62 8.48
N GLY A 117 10.12 4.96 9.76
CA GLY A 117 10.75 4.12 10.78
C GLY A 117 10.04 2.77 11.00
N PHE A 118 8.82 2.61 10.55
CA PHE A 118 8.13 1.31 10.55
C PHE A 118 8.65 0.35 9.50
N LEU A 119 9.28 0.85 8.42
CA LEU A 119 9.81 0.01 7.36
C LEU A 119 10.98 -0.82 7.89
N SER A 120 10.90 -2.12 7.67
CA SER A 120 12.00 -3.03 7.98
C SER A 120 13.13 -2.87 6.94
N PRO A 121 14.39 -3.24 7.25
CA PRO A 121 15.51 -3.07 6.34
C PRO A 121 15.33 -3.73 4.97
N TRP A 122 14.56 -4.82 4.91
CA TRP A 122 14.24 -5.54 3.66
C TRP A 122 13.01 -4.99 2.92
N SER A 123 12.36 -3.95 3.43
CA SER A 123 11.17 -3.36 2.81
C SER A 123 11.56 -2.15 1.98
N ASP A 124 11.18 -2.16 0.71
CA ASP A 124 11.33 -0.99 -0.15
C ASP A 124 10.31 0.11 0.21
N ILE A 125 10.54 1.34 -0.24
CA ILE A 125 9.66 2.47 0.04
C ILE A 125 8.31 2.29 -0.66
N HIS A 126 7.23 2.45 0.07
CA HIS A 126 5.88 2.22 -0.43
C HIS A 126 4.85 3.11 0.27
N MET A 127 3.68 3.20 -0.32
CA MET A 127 2.47 3.71 0.29
C MET A 127 1.67 2.53 0.84
N HIS A 128 1.35 2.54 2.13
CA HIS A 128 0.55 1.51 2.79
C HIS A 128 -0.93 1.91 2.84
N LEU A 129 -1.83 0.98 2.54
CA LEU A 129 -3.28 1.21 2.49
C LEU A 129 -4.05 0.19 3.32
N GLU A 130 -5.06 0.67 4.06
CA GLU A 130 -6.06 -0.14 4.77
C GLU A 130 -7.45 0.49 4.63
N PHE A 131 -8.51 -0.30 4.39
CA PHE A 131 -9.88 0.17 4.57
C PHE A 131 -10.35 -0.08 6.00
N ARG A 132 -10.94 0.93 6.61
CA ARG A 132 -11.32 0.88 8.02
C ARG A 132 -12.72 1.41 8.27
N ASP A 133 -13.30 0.99 9.41
CA ASP A 133 -14.50 1.64 9.94
C ASP A 133 -14.12 3.07 10.39
N ILE A 134 -14.92 4.05 10.00
CA ILE A 134 -14.68 5.47 10.35
C ILE A 134 -14.64 5.71 11.86
N ARG A 135 -15.29 4.85 12.66
CA ARG A 135 -15.30 4.93 14.13
C ARG A 135 -14.04 4.36 14.78
N ASP A 136 -13.22 3.60 14.02
CA ASP A 136 -11.98 2.98 14.50
C ASP A 136 -10.88 2.99 13.43
N PRO A 137 -10.40 4.16 12.98
CA PRO A 137 -9.46 4.26 11.87
C PRO A 137 -7.99 4.02 12.27
N TYR A 138 -7.65 4.13 13.57
CA TYR A 138 -6.25 4.25 14.00
C TYR A 138 -5.58 2.93 14.35
N ARG A 139 -6.32 1.94 14.84
CA ARG A 139 -5.73 0.68 15.33
C ARG A 139 -4.96 -0.07 14.24
N ALA A 140 -4.00 -0.89 14.67
CA ALA A 140 -3.26 -1.78 13.78
C ALA A 140 -4.07 -3.03 13.35
N LEU A 141 -5.12 -3.38 14.12
CA LEU A 141 -6.01 -4.50 13.84
C LEU A 141 -7.41 -3.99 13.53
N GLY A 142 -8.22 -4.77 12.80
CA GLY A 142 -9.63 -4.45 12.51
C GLY A 142 -9.85 -3.76 11.16
N ALA A 143 -8.87 -3.71 10.27
CA ALA A 143 -9.09 -3.30 8.89
C ALA A 143 -9.98 -4.32 8.16
N PHE A 144 -10.74 -3.85 7.16
CA PHE A 144 -11.60 -4.70 6.36
C PHE A 144 -10.78 -5.56 5.40
N LYS A 145 -11.24 -6.78 5.18
CA LYS A 145 -10.59 -7.71 4.26
C LYS A 145 -10.72 -7.23 2.83
N LEU A 146 -9.60 -7.30 2.09
CA LEU A 146 -9.56 -7.03 0.66
C LEU A 146 -9.99 -8.26 -0.13
N ASP A 147 -10.83 -8.08 -1.13
CA ASP A 147 -11.03 -9.06 -2.18
C ASP A 147 -9.96 -8.86 -3.26
N ILE A 148 -9.07 -9.84 -3.36
CA ILE A 148 -7.95 -9.88 -4.31
C ILE A 148 -8.13 -11.00 -5.34
N SER A 149 -9.28 -11.65 -5.38
CA SER A 149 -9.55 -12.81 -6.23
C SER A 149 -9.25 -12.54 -7.70
N LYS A 150 -9.71 -11.40 -8.23
CA LYS A 150 -9.45 -11.01 -9.62
C LYS A 150 -7.96 -10.88 -9.93
N THR A 151 -7.18 -10.37 -9.00
CA THR A 151 -5.72 -10.25 -9.16
C THR A 151 -5.05 -11.63 -9.12
N ILE A 152 -5.45 -12.50 -8.20
CA ILE A 152 -4.94 -13.87 -8.12
C ILE A 152 -5.28 -14.67 -9.39
N ASP A 153 -6.49 -14.50 -9.93
CA ASP A 153 -6.90 -15.21 -11.15
C ASP A 153 -6.15 -14.74 -12.42
N MET A 154 -5.62 -13.52 -12.40
CA MET A 154 -4.77 -13.01 -13.50
C MET A 154 -3.31 -13.45 -13.41
N LEU A 155 -2.88 -14.01 -12.28
CA LEU A 155 -1.51 -14.52 -12.16
C LEU A 155 -1.35 -15.78 -13.01
N PRO A 156 -0.21 -15.94 -13.69
CA PRO A 156 0.11 -17.18 -14.37
C PRO A 156 0.04 -18.33 -13.38
N LYS A 157 -0.62 -19.41 -13.76
CA LYS A 157 -0.66 -20.66 -12.95
C LYS A 157 0.40 -21.59 -13.50
N PRO A 158 1.55 -21.74 -12.84
CA PRO A 158 2.58 -22.67 -13.32
C PRO A 158 2.02 -24.10 -13.29
N GLU A 159 2.23 -24.84 -14.36
CA GLU A 159 1.85 -26.26 -14.45
C GLU A 159 2.62 -27.11 -13.45
N ASN A 160 3.85 -26.69 -13.11
CA ASN A 160 4.69 -27.29 -12.09
C ASN A 160 5.29 -26.21 -11.21
N ILE A 161 5.25 -26.39 -9.89
CA ILE A 161 5.92 -25.51 -8.94
C ILE A 161 7.32 -26.05 -8.71
N SER A 162 8.32 -25.38 -9.27
CA SER A 162 9.72 -25.66 -8.95
C SER A 162 10.09 -25.07 -7.58
N ASN A 163 10.82 -25.82 -6.78
CA ASN A 163 11.46 -25.31 -5.56
C ASN A 163 12.83 -24.68 -5.84
N ILE A 164 13.21 -24.53 -7.12
CA ILE A 164 14.47 -23.95 -7.55
C ILE A 164 14.21 -22.51 -7.98
N PHE A 165 15.00 -21.60 -7.43
CA PHE A 165 14.91 -20.17 -7.72
C PHE A 165 16.25 -19.66 -8.22
N ILE A 166 16.20 -18.69 -9.12
CA ILE A 166 17.36 -17.92 -9.56
C ILE A 166 17.34 -16.59 -8.81
N VAL A 167 18.50 -16.12 -8.38
CA VAL A 167 18.64 -14.76 -7.86
C VAL A 167 18.47 -13.81 -9.04
N ASP A 168 17.41 -13.01 -9.01
CA ASP A 168 17.08 -12.03 -10.07
C ASP A 168 17.78 -10.69 -9.81
N GLU A 169 17.70 -10.21 -8.56
CA GLU A 169 18.30 -8.96 -8.17
C GLU A 169 18.82 -9.02 -6.72
N VAL A 170 19.92 -8.33 -6.43
CA VAL A 170 20.55 -8.28 -5.11
C VAL A 170 20.54 -6.84 -4.58
N PHE A 171 20.01 -6.65 -3.39
CA PHE A 171 20.02 -5.39 -2.63
C PHE A 171 20.80 -5.56 -1.34
N ASP A 172 21.09 -4.48 -0.64
CA ASP A 172 21.89 -4.50 0.60
C ASP A 172 21.30 -5.37 1.72
N TYR A 173 19.98 -5.55 1.76
CA TYR A 173 19.27 -6.24 2.84
C TYR A 173 18.40 -7.42 2.40
N TYR A 174 18.21 -7.62 1.09
CA TYR A 174 17.38 -8.71 0.55
C TYR A 174 17.79 -9.06 -0.89
N VAL A 175 17.28 -10.17 -1.38
CA VAL A 175 17.39 -10.57 -2.77
C VAL A 175 16.01 -10.84 -3.35
N LEU A 176 15.80 -10.51 -4.60
CA LEU A 176 14.65 -10.96 -5.36
C LEU A 176 14.96 -12.30 -6.00
N LEU A 177 14.04 -13.22 -5.86
CA LEU A 177 14.13 -14.55 -6.42
C LEU A 177 13.05 -14.75 -7.48
N LYS A 178 13.44 -15.37 -8.58
CA LYS A 178 12.54 -15.77 -9.66
C LYS A 178 12.50 -17.30 -9.74
N PRO A 179 11.32 -17.93 -9.80
CA PRO A 179 11.23 -19.37 -10.04
C PRO A 179 11.92 -19.76 -11.36
N LEU A 180 12.61 -20.89 -11.37
CA LEU A 180 13.35 -21.34 -12.56
C LEU A 180 12.42 -21.64 -13.74
N ASP A 181 11.21 -22.13 -13.46
CA ASP A 181 10.24 -22.61 -14.44
C ASP A 181 9.08 -21.61 -14.67
N TYR A 182 9.37 -20.30 -14.59
CA TYR A 182 8.36 -19.24 -14.72
C TYR A 182 8.53 -18.45 -16.03
#